data_8a76a521842fb0840a7904ec85458ec1
#
_entry.id   8a76a521842fb0840a7904ec85458ec1
#
_cell.length_a   1.000
_cell.length_b   1.000
_cell.length_c   1.000
_cell.angle_alpha   90.00
_cell.angle_beta   90.00
_cell.angle_gamma   90.00
#
_symmetry.space_group_name_H-M   'P 1'
#
loop_
_entity.id
_entity.type
_entity.pdbx_description
1 polymer ?
#
loop_
_entity_poly.entity_id
_entity_poly.type
_entity_poly.pdbx_seq_one_letter_code
_entity_poly.pdbx_strand_id
1 'polypeptide(L)'
;VIGFISLTFGWRYGFLFAGGVAIFVGLWLCYRIQEKPSEMGLPSVGEWRGDALELEHEKEGQGLAFRVAVYRYVLTNRYIWLLCGSYLLVYVVRIGINDWGSLYLVERHAYNILSANSAVAMFEVGGFLGSLLGGWGSDYYFRGNRAPMNLIFALGIFASVAALWLTPIDHLWFLAGCFFCIGFFVFGPQMMIGMAAAECARKDLAGTATGFVGLFSYLGAALASYPMSLAIEAWGWEGFFCLITAAAAVISLQLLPFIKAQQPVTEDE
;
A
#
# COMPACT_ATOMS: atom_id res chain seq x y z
N VAL A 1 11.00 -3.02 -21.91
CA VAL A 1 10.15 -3.34 -23.07
C VAL A 1 9.39 -2.09 -23.53
N ILE A 2 8.54 -1.47 -22.69
CA ILE A 2 7.72 -0.29 -23.09
C ILE A 2 8.59 0.86 -23.57
N GLY A 3 9.70 1.19 -22.87
CA GLY A 3 10.63 2.22 -23.29
C GLY A 3 11.27 1.97 -24.67
N PHE A 4 11.63 0.73 -24.97
CA PHE A 4 12.16 0.33 -26.28
C PHE A 4 11.12 0.50 -27.40
N ILE A 5 9.87 0.05 -27.15
CA ILE A 5 8.76 0.23 -28.10
C ILE A 5 8.48 1.70 -28.34
N SER A 6 8.47 2.51 -27.27
CA SER A 6 8.22 3.95 -27.37
C SER A 6 9.31 4.70 -28.15
N LEU A 7 10.57 4.29 -28.01
CA LEU A 7 11.69 4.87 -28.75
C LEU A 7 11.67 4.47 -30.23
N THR A 8 11.27 3.24 -30.57
CA THR A 8 11.31 2.69 -31.93
C THR A 8 10.08 3.06 -32.75
N PHE A 9 8.88 2.96 -32.14
CA PHE A 9 7.59 3.11 -32.84
C PHE A 9 6.79 4.33 -32.38
N GLY A 10 7.29 5.05 -31.36
CA GLY A 10 6.61 6.19 -30.77
C GLY A 10 5.83 5.82 -29.50
N TRP A 11 5.62 6.84 -28.64
CA TRP A 11 5.04 6.67 -27.29
C TRP A 11 3.63 6.05 -27.29
N ARG A 12 2.83 6.29 -28.35
CA ARG A 12 1.48 5.72 -28.47
C ARG A 12 1.47 4.20 -28.51
N TYR A 13 2.44 3.61 -29.21
CA TYR A 13 2.57 2.15 -29.32
C TYR A 13 3.00 1.52 -27.99
N GLY A 14 3.74 2.24 -27.15
CA GLY A 14 4.03 1.80 -25.77
C GLY A 14 2.77 1.60 -24.95
N PHE A 15 1.83 2.56 -25.00
CA PHE A 15 0.54 2.44 -24.31
C PHE A 15 -0.37 1.36 -24.91
N LEU A 16 -0.45 1.29 -26.24
CA LEU A 16 -1.25 0.27 -26.92
C LEU A 16 -0.76 -1.15 -26.60
N PHE A 17 0.56 -1.35 -26.55
CA PHE A 17 1.15 -2.63 -26.18
C PHE A 17 0.81 -3.01 -24.73
N ALA A 18 1.02 -2.09 -23.79
CA ALA A 18 0.72 -2.32 -22.39
C ALA A 18 -0.78 -2.60 -22.16
N GLY A 19 -1.65 -1.80 -22.80
CA GLY A 19 -3.10 -1.99 -22.76
C GLY A 19 -3.55 -3.32 -23.37
N GLY A 20 -2.98 -3.69 -24.51
CA GLY A 20 -3.25 -4.96 -25.19
C GLY A 20 -2.87 -6.18 -24.32
N VAL A 21 -1.68 -6.14 -23.69
CA VAL A 21 -1.25 -7.19 -22.75
C VAL A 21 -2.18 -7.26 -21.55
N ALA A 22 -2.56 -6.11 -20.98
CA ALA A 22 -3.46 -6.07 -19.83
C ALA A 22 -4.85 -6.67 -20.17
N ILE A 23 -5.41 -6.33 -21.33
CA ILE A 23 -6.69 -6.89 -21.80
C ILE A 23 -6.57 -8.41 -22.01
N PHE A 24 -5.51 -8.86 -22.68
CA PHE A 24 -5.28 -10.28 -22.93
C PHE A 24 -5.17 -11.07 -21.62
N VAL A 25 -4.33 -10.60 -20.69
CA VAL A 25 -4.16 -11.26 -19.37
C VAL A 25 -5.47 -11.20 -18.57
N GLY A 26 -6.20 -10.07 -18.60
CA GLY A 26 -7.49 -9.94 -17.94
C GLY A 26 -8.52 -10.95 -18.45
N LEU A 27 -8.67 -11.09 -19.76
CA LEU A 27 -9.57 -12.09 -20.36
C LEU A 27 -9.14 -13.51 -20.04
N TRP A 28 -7.84 -13.81 -20.07
CA TRP A 28 -7.31 -15.12 -19.69
C TRP A 28 -7.59 -15.46 -18.23
N LEU A 29 -7.42 -14.49 -17.30
CA LEU A 29 -7.74 -14.65 -15.89
C LEU A 29 -9.24 -14.86 -15.67
N CYS A 30 -10.11 -14.09 -16.33
CA CYS A 30 -11.57 -14.29 -16.27
C CYS A 30 -11.99 -15.70 -16.71
N TYR A 31 -11.28 -16.29 -17.68
CA TYR A 31 -11.56 -17.67 -18.12
C TYR A 31 -11.02 -18.73 -17.15
N ARG A 32 -9.92 -18.45 -16.46
CA ARG A 32 -9.19 -19.46 -15.65
C ARG A 32 -9.48 -19.40 -14.16
N ILE A 33 -9.80 -18.20 -13.62
CA ILE A 33 -10.00 -18.04 -12.18
C ILE A 33 -11.46 -18.34 -11.83
N GLN A 34 -11.65 -19.23 -10.84
CA GLN A 34 -12.93 -19.49 -10.19
C GLN A 34 -12.94 -18.80 -8.82
N GLU A 35 -14.09 -18.26 -8.40
CA GLU A 35 -14.16 -17.52 -7.14
C GLU A 35 -14.05 -18.42 -5.90
N LYS A 36 -14.69 -19.60 -5.95
CA LYS A 36 -14.78 -20.48 -4.79
C LYS A 36 -14.55 -21.94 -5.17
N PRO A 37 -13.91 -22.75 -4.29
CA PRO A 37 -13.75 -24.19 -4.51
C PRO A 37 -15.09 -24.92 -4.74
N SER A 38 -16.16 -24.46 -4.10
CA SER A 38 -17.52 -25.02 -4.23
C SER A 38 -18.10 -24.91 -5.65
N GLU A 39 -17.72 -23.90 -6.44
CA GLU A 39 -18.10 -23.78 -7.85
C GLU A 39 -17.50 -24.87 -8.75
N MET A 40 -16.41 -25.47 -8.28
CA MET A 40 -15.73 -26.60 -8.94
C MET A 40 -16.20 -27.96 -8.38
N GLY A 41 -17.23 -27.98 -7.51
CA GLY A 41 -17.68 -29.22 -6.85
C GLY A 41 -16.76 -29.71 -5.75
N LEU A 42 -15.82 -28.89 -5.28
CA LEU A 42 -14.92 -29.21 -4.16
C LEU A 42 -15.57 -28.75 -2.83
N PRO A 43 -15.24 -29.40 -1.70
CA PRO A 43 -15.70 -28.95 -0.38
C PRO A 43 -15.22 -27.54 -0.09
N SER A 44 -15.96 -26.81 0.76
CA SER A 44 -15.53 -25.49 1.23
C SER A 44 -14.24 -25.62 2.07
N VAL A 45 -13.51 -24.51 2.26
CA VAL A 45 -12.27 -24.50 3.04
C VAL A 45 -12.54 -24.92 4.48
N GLY A 46 -13.66 -24.50 5.05
CA GLY A 46 -14.11 -24.88 6.39
C GLY A 46 -14.40 -26.38 6.50
N GLU A 47 -15.08 -26.96 5.51
CA GLU A 47 -15.33 -28.39 5.43
C GLU A 47 -14.05 -29.21 5.28
N TRP A 48 -13.13 -28.75 4.42
CA TRP A 48 -11.87 -29.45 4.16
C TRP A 48 -10.93 -29.45 5.38
N ARG A 49 -10.89 -28.33 6.13
CA ARG A 49 -10.07 -28.20 7.34
C ARG A 49 -10.74 -28.76 8.58
N GLY A 50 -12.05 -29.01 8.55
CA GLY A 50 -12.83 -29.39 9.73
C GLY A 50 -12.94 -28.27 10.77
N ASP A 51 -12.84 -27.01 10.34
CA ASP A 51 -12.89 -25.84 11.23
C ASP A 51 -14.36 -25.44 11.48
N ALA A 52 -14.82 -25.77 12.71
CA ALA A 52 -16.20 -25.51 13.12
C ALA A 52 -16.55 -24.01 13.13
N LEU A 53 -15.60 -23.12 13.50
CA LEU A 53 -15.78 -21.67 13.48
C LEU A 53 -15.94 -21.14 12.07
N GLU A 54 -15.17 -21.69 11.12
CA GLU A 54 -15.25 -21.30 9.72
C GLU A 54 -16.59 -21.69 9.09
N LEU A 55 -17.10 -22.87 9.44
CA LEU A 55 -18.43 -23.35 9.02
C LEU A 55 -19.57 -22.53 9.63
N GLU A 56 -19.43 -22.07 10.86
CA GLU A 56 -20.42 -21.22 11.53
C GLU A 56 -20.47 -19.82 10.87
N HIS A 57 -19.33 -19.24 10.57
CA HIS A 57 -19.22 -17.98 9.83
C HIS A 57 -19.77 -18.07 8.38
N GLU A 58 -19.57 -19.20 7.70
CA GLU A 58 -20.18 -19.44 6.40
C GLU A 58 -21.72 -19.48 6.45
N LYS A 59 -22.29 -20.07 7.52
CA LYS A 59 -23.74 -20.13 7.76
C LYS A 59 -24.33 -18.79 8.14
N GLU A 60 -23.68 -18.01 9.00
CA GLU A 60 -24.12 -16.66 9.35
C GLU A 60 -24.13 -15.70 8.16
N GLY A 61 -23.27 -15.92 7.17
CA GLY A 61 -23.21 -15.14 5.93
C GLY A 61 -24.45 -15.24 5.06
N GLN A 62 -25.19 -16.33 5.13
CA GLN A 62 -26.30 -16.61 4.23
C GLN A 62 -27.61 -15.85 4.56
N GLY A 63 -27.71 -15.18 5.71
CA GLY A 63 -28.96 -14.58 6.19
C GLY A 63 -29.13 -13.07 5.99
N LEU A 64 -28.07 -12.29 5.77
CA LEU A 64 -28.16 -10.84 5.62
C LEU A 64 -28.07 -10.41 4.15
N ALA A 65 -28.97 -9.51 3.72
CA ALA A 65 -28.86 -8.88 2.42
C ALA A 65 -27.48 -8.20 2.28
N PHE A 66 -26.77 -8.45 1.19
CA PHE A 66 -25.41 -7.95 0.93
C PHE A 66 -25.23 -6.44 1.26
N ARG A 67 -26.20 -5.61 0.88
CA ARG A 67 -26.16 -4.15 1.18
C ARG A 67 -26.13 -3.85 2.68
N VAL A 68 -26.88 -4.57 3.48
CA VAL A 68 -26.95 -4.39 4.94
C VAL A 68 -25.64 -4.86 5.57
N ALA A 69 -25.10 -5.96 5.08
CA ALA A 69 -23.83 -6.48 5.53
C ALA A 69 -22.66 -5.51 5.25
N VAL A 70 -22.59 -4.96 4.02
CA VAL A 70 -21.59 -3.94 3.65
C VAL A 70 -21.72 -2.69 4.53
N TYR A 71 -22.94 -2.18 4.72
CA TYR A 71 -23.15 -1.03 5.59
C TYR A 71 -22.66 -1.28 7.02
N ARG A 72 -23.08 -2.41 7.60
CA ARG A 72 -22.78 -2.73 9.01
C ARG A 72 -21.32 -3.09 9.27
N TYR A 73 -20.69 -3.88 8.38
CA TYR A 73 -19.35 -4.44 8.64
C TYR A 73 -18.22 -3.68 7.94
N VAL A 74 -18.51 -2.90 6.91
CA VAL A 74 -17.51 -2.11 6.19
C VAL A 74 -17.67 -0.62 6.51
N LEU A 75 -18.80 -0.02 6.19
CA LEU A 75 -18.99 1.43 6.28
C LEU A 75 -19.13 1.95 7.71
N THR A 76 -19.62 1.15 8.66
CA THR A 76 -19.77 1.56 10.06
C THR A 76 -18.57 1.14 10.93
N ASN A 77 -17.65 0.35 10.38
CA ASN A 77 -16.49 -0.13 11.12
C ASN A 77 -15.41 0.96 11.26
N ARG A 78 -15.21 1.47 12.47
CA ARG A 78 -14.23 2.52 12.77
C ARG A 78 -12.78 2.14 12.40
N TYR A 79 -12.45 0.85 12.46
CA TYR A 79 -11.10 0.37 12.13
C TYR A 79 -10.85 0.44 10.62
N ILE A 80 -11.86 0.15 9.81
CA ILE A 80 -11.77 0.30 8.35
C ILE A 80 -11.54 1.78 7.97
N TRP A 81 -12.20 2.73 8.63
CA TRP A 81 -11.97 4.15 8.39
C TRP A 81 -10.56 4.62 8.79
N LEU A 82 -10.02 4.10 9.91
CA LEU A 82 -8.62 4.36 10.27
C LEU A 82 -7.65 3.80 9.22
N LEU A 83 -7.91 2.60 8.69
CA LEU A 83 -7.14 2.03 7.59
C LEU A 83 -7.27 2.85 6.31
N CYS A 84 -8.46 3.35 5.97
CA CYS A 84 -8.69 4.26 4.85
C CYS A 84 -7.81 5.51 4.95
N GLY A 85 -7.82 6.18 6.10
CA GLY A 85 -7.00 7.37 6.35
C GLY A 85 -5.50 7.07 6.25
N SER A 86 -5.05 5.98 6.88
CA SER A 86 -3.65 5.56 6.82
C SER A 86 -3.22 5.21 5.40
N TYR A 87 -4.06 4.50 4.64
CA TYR A 87 -3.74 4.08 3.27
C TYR A 87 -3.68 5.27 2.30
N LEU A 88 -4.58 6.23 2.47
CA LEU A 88 -4.54 7.51 1.74
C LEU A 88 -3.18 8.19 1.94
N LEU A 89 -2.74 8.34 3.19
CA LEU A 89 -1.48 9.02 3.51
C LEU A 89 -0.25 8.23 3.06
N VAL A 90 -0.27 6.89 3.18
CA VAL A 90 0.80 6.02 2.63
C VAL A 90 0.95 6.26 1.13
N TYR A 91 -0.15 6.39 0.39
CA TYR A 91 -0.11 6.66 -1.05
C TYR A 91 0.32 8.09 -1.38
N VAL A 92 -0.01 9.08 -0.55
CA VAL A 92 0.55 10.43 -0.68
C VAL A 92 2.08 10.38 -0.60
N VAL A 93 2.64 9.69 0.39
CA VAL A 93 4.09 9.53 0.52
C VAL A 93 4.67 8.75 -0.66
N ARG A 94 4.08 7.59 -0.99
CA ARG A 94 4.57 6.70 -2.03
C ARG A 94 4.65 7.39 -3.38
N ILE A 95 3.53 7.94 -3.83
CA ILE A 95 3.43 8.58 -5.15
C ILE A 95 4.21 9.90 -5.16
N GLY A 96 4.12 10.67 -4.06
CA GLY A 96 4.91 11.90 -3.93
C GLY A 96 6.41 11.65 -4.11
N ILE A 97 6.97 10.69 -3.40
CA ILE A 97 8.42 10.37 -3.52
C ILE A 97 8.75 9.78 -4.90
N ASN A 98 7.91 8.88 -5.43
CA ASN A 98 8.18 8.24 -6.72
C ASN A 98 8.13 9.22 -7.90
N ASP A 99 7.15 10.10 -7.92
CA ASP A 99 6.91 10.98 -9.06
C ASP A 99 7.78 12.25 -9.00
N TRP A 100 7.95 12.83 -7.81
CA TRP A 100 8.71 14.07 -7.62
C TRP A 100 10.19 13.86 -7.27
N GLY A 101 10.58 12.65 -6.84
CA GLY A 101 11.95 12.37 -6.39
C GLY A 101 13.01 12.62 -7.44
N SER A 102 12.77 12.24 -8.69
CA SER A 102 13.71 12.51 -9.79
C SER A 102 13.85 14.00 -10.08
N LEU A 103 12.76 14.74 -10.07
CA LEU A 103 12.76 16.19 -10.27
C LEU A 103 13.49 16.91 -9.14
N TYR A 104 13.25 16.49 -7.89
CA TYR A 104 13.98 16.98 -6.72
C TYR A 104 15.51 16.84 -6.87
N LEU A 105 15.98 15.67 -7.30
CA LEU A 105 17.41 15.43 -7.50
C LEU A 105 18.01 16.26 -8.62
N VAL A 106 17.25 16.50 -9.69
CA VAL A 106 17.70 17.34 -10.82
C VAL A 106 17.74 18.82 -10.41
N GLU A 107 16.68 19.34 -9.78
CA GLU A 107 16.57 20.77 -9.47
C GLU A 107 17.39 21.18 -8.25
N ARG A 108 17.41 20.37 -7.21
CA ARG A 108 18.05 20.73 -5.94
C ARG A 108 19.52 20.34 -5.89
N HIS A 109 19.88 19.18 -6.47
CA HIS A 109 21.23 18.61 -6.43
C HIS A 109 21.97 18.64 -7.77
N ALA A 110 21.33 19.20 -8.83
CA ALA A 110 21.91 19.33 -10.16
C ALA A 110 22.41 18.01 -10.78
N TYR A 111 21.84 16.87 -10.39
CA TYR A 111 22.14 15.58 -11.02
C TYR A 111 21.54 15.49 -12.40
N ASN A 112 22.20 14.76 -13.31
CA ASN A 112 21.58 14.45 -14.59
C ASN A 112 20.40 13.48 -14.40
N ILE A 113 19.44 13.52 -15.33
CA ILE A 113 18.19 12.76 -15.24
C ILE A 113 18.41 11.25 -15.11
N LEU A 114 19.47 10.69 -15.72
CA LEU A 114 19.77 9.26 -15.64
C LEU A 114 20.21 8.86 -14.23
N SER A 115 21.09 9.65 -13.63
CA SER A 115 21.54 9.41 -12.24
C SER A 115 20.42 9.60 -11.24
N ALA A 116 19.58 10.64 -11.44
CA ALA A 116 18.41 10.88 -10.61
C ALA A 116 17.42 9.69 -10.67
N ASN A 117 17.06 9.24 -11.87
CA ASN A 117 16.18 8.09 -12.05
C ASN A 117 16.78 6.80 -11.47
N SER A 118 18.10 6.61 -11.57
CA SER A 118 18.78 5.44 -10.98
C SER A 118 18.71 5.45 -9.46
N ALA A 119 18.85 6.62 -8.82
CA ALA A 119 18.70 6.76 -7.38
C ALA A 119 17.26 6.50 -6.93
N VAL A 120 16.27 7.06 -7.64
CA VAL A 120 14.85 6.83 -7.35
C VAL A 120 14.44 5.38 -7.61
N ALA A 121 15.03 4.68 -8.58
CA ALA A 121 14.78 3.25 -8.81
C ALA A 121 15.11 2.38 -7.59
N MET A 122 16.02 2.82 -6.71
CA MET A 122 16.29 2.12 -5.44
C MET A 122 15.08 2.11 -4.49
N PHE A 123 14.14 3.03 -4.66
CA PHE A 123 12.86 3.02 -3.95
C PHE A 123 12.05 1.74 -4.27
N GLU A 124 11.97 1.33 -5.52
CA GLU A 124 11.27 0.09 -5.90
C GLU A 124 12.01 -1.16 -5.40
N VAL A 125 13.34 -1.16 -5.43
CA VAL A 125 14.16 -2.27 -4.88
C VAL A 125 13.95 -2.39 -3.38
N GLY A 126 14.00 -1.27 -2.65
CA GLY A 126 13.69 -1.22 -1.24
C GLY A 126 12.27 -1.70 -0.95
N GLY A 127 11.30 -1.25 -1.76
CA GLY A 127 9.90 -1.62 -1.65
C GLY A 127 9.65 -3.12 -1.81
N PHE A 128 10.29 -3.74 -2.78
CA PHE A 128 10.24 -5.20 -2.96
C PHE A 128 10.70 -5.95 -1.70
N LEU A 129 11.86 -5.59 -1.18
CA LEU A 129 12.37 -6.21 0.05
C LEU A 129 11.53 -5.89 1.27
N GLY A 130 11.05 -4.63 1.39
CA GLY A 130 10.20 -4.18 2.48
C GLY A 130 8.85 -4.91 2.53
N SER A 131 8.23 -5.17 1.39
CA SER A 131 6.98 -5.94 1.34
C SER A 131 7.17 -7.38 1.79
N LEU A 132 8.25 -8.05 1.35
CA LEU A 132 8.56 -9.42 1.75
C LEU A 132 8.88 -9.51 3.24
N LEU A 133 9.79 -8.66 3.72
CA LEU A 133 10.23 -8.69 5.12
C LEU A 133 9.14 -8.18 6.08
N GLY A 134 8.30 -7.23 5.63
CA GLY A 134 7.16 -6.76 6.38
C GLY A 134 6.12 -7.86 6.63
N GLY A 135 5.76 -8.60 5.59
CA GLY A 135 4.86 -9.75 5.69
C GLY A 135 5.43 -10.86 6.58
N TRP A 136 6.64 -11.32 6.24
CA TRP A 136 7.33 -12.35 7.01
C TRP A 136 7.55 -11.94 8.47
N GLY A 137 7.99 -10.72 8.72
CA GLY A 137 8.23 -10.21 10.08
C GLY A 137 6.95 -10.10 10.90
N SER A 138 5.83 -9.70 10.27
CA SER A 138 4.52 -9.69 10.93
C SER A 138 4.09 -11.09 11.37
N ASP A 139 4.28 -12.09 10.52
CA ASP A 139 3.89 -13.47 10.82
C ASP A 139 4.82 -14.11 11.87
N TYR A 140 6.12 -13.89 11.75
CA TYR A 140 7.13 -14.53 12.60
C TYR A 140 7.22 -13.91 14.00
N TYR A 141 7.32 -12.55 14.09
CA TYR A 141 7.52 -11.87 15.38
C TYR A 141 6.21 -11.54 16.09
N PHE A 142 5.15 -11.25 15.33
CA PHE A 142 3.88 -10.77 15.89
C PHE A 142 2.72 -11.75 15.68
N ARG A 143 3.01 -13.00 15.29
CA ARG A 143 2.02 -14.08 15.12
C ARG A 143 0.83 -13.68 14.23
N GLY A 144 1.10 -12.93 13.18
CA GLY A 144 0.10 -12.44 12.24
C GLY A 144 -0.58 -11.13 12.66
N ASN A 145 -0.27 -10.56 13.83
CA ASN A 145 -0.75 -9.23 14.20
C ASN A 145 -0.05 -8.16 13.34
N ARG A 146 -0.80 -7.54 12.43
CA ARG A 146 -0.27 -6.56 11.46
C ARG A 146 0.03 -5.18 12.08
N ALA A 147 -0.62 -4.86 13.20
CA ALA A 147 -0.58 -3.51 13.77
C ALA A 147 0.82 -3.08 14.26
N PRO A 148 1.58 -3.87 15.06
CA PRO A 148 2.90 -3.46 15.51
C PRO A 148 3.88 -3.29 14.35
N MET A 149 3.82 -4.19 13.36
CA MET A 149 4.70 -4.12 12.19
C MET A 149 4.41 -2.88 11.34
N ASN A 150 3.13 -2.57 11.12
CA ASN A 150 2.71 -1.34 10.44
C ASN A 150 3.24 -0.08 11.16
N LEU A 151 3.22 -0.06 12.49
CA LEU A 151 3.76 1.07 13.25
C LEU A 151 5.28 1.19 13.10
N ILE A 152 6.03 0.09 13.18
CA ILE A 152 7.48 0.08 12.97
C ILE A 152 7.82 0.65 11.59
N PHE A 153 7.10 0.22 10.56
CA PHE A 153 7.28 0.71 9.20
C PHE A 153 6.89 2.18 9.05
N ALA A 154 5.80 2.62 9.69
CA ALA A 154 5.38 4.02 9.66
C ALA A 154 6.42 4.95 10.30
N LEU A 155 7.00 4.55 11.43
CA LEU A 155 8.12 5.26 12.05
C LEU A 155 9.38 5.24 11.16
N GLY A 156 9.61 4.14 10.46
CA GLY A 156 10.68 4.03 9.46
C GLY A 156 10.48 4.98 8.28
N ILE A 157 9.25 5.15 7.78
CA ILE A 157 8.91 6.15 6.75
C ILE A 157 9.30 7.54 7.25
N PHE A 158 8.81 7.91 8.43
CA PHE A 158 9.09 9.22 9.03
C PHE A 158 10.58 9.48 9.15
N ALA A 159 11.33 8.54 9.71
CA ALA A 159 12.78 8.67 9.90
C ALA A 159 13.54 8.77 8.56
N SER A 160 13.16 7.96 7.55
CA SER A 160 13.83 7.94 6.25
C SER A 160 13.54 9.21 5.43
N VAL A 161 12.31 9.72 5.47
CA VAL A 161 11.95 11.00 4.83
C VAL A 161 12.66 12.17 5.53
N ALA A 162 12.67 12.19 6.86
CA ALA A 162 13.40 13.20 7.62
C ALA A 162 14.91 13.15 7.34
N ALA A 163 15.49 11.97 7.18
CA ALA A 163 16.90 11.80 6.80
C ALA A 163 17.16 12.38 5.40
N LEU A 164 16.31 12.12 4.43
CA LEU A 164 16.43 12.68 3.07
C LEU A 164 16.33 14.21 3.07
N TRP A 165 15.42 14.77 3.88
CA TRP A 165 15.17 16.21 3.95
C TRP A 165 16.26 16.99 4.71
N LEU A 166 16.61 16.52 5.92
CA LEU A 166 17.43 17.28 6.86
C LEU A 166 18.93 17.08 6.69
N THR A 167 19.36 16.06 5.94
CA THR A 167 20.78 15.77 5.80
C THR A 167 21.40 16.56 4.64
N PRO A 168 22.41 17.40 4.89
CA PRO A 168 23.06 18.21 3.87
C PRO A 168 24.08 17.43 3.02
N ILE A 169 23.95 16.11 2.92
CA ILE A 169 24.88 15.24 2.19
C ILE A 169 24.46 15.19 0.73
N ASP A 170 25.25 15.82 -0.13
CA ASP A 170 25.09 15.80 -1.58
C ASP A 170 25.95 14.69 -2.19
N HIS A 171 25.58 13.44 -1.90
CA HIS A 171 26.24 12.26 -2.46
C HIS A 171 25.21 11.29 -2.99
N LEU A 172 25.29 10.95 -4.29
CA LEU A 172 24.28 10.15 -4.98
C LEU A 172 23.96 8.82 -4.27
N TRP A 173 24.97 8.11 -3.79
CA TRP A 173 24.77 6.82 -3.09
C TRP A 173 24.05 6.97 -1.75
N PHE A 174 24.26 8.08 -1.05
CA PHE A 174 23.53 8.36 0.18
C PHE A 174 22.04 8.65 -0.14
N LEU A 175 21.78 9.48 -1.15
CA LEU A 175 20.43 9.79 -1.59
C LEU A 175 19.70 8.53 -2.10
N ALA A 176 20.37 7.70 -2.89
CA ALA A 176 19.84 6.41 -3.32
C ALA A 176 19.53 5.48 -2.14
N GLY A 177 20.37 5.49 -1.09
CA GLY A 177 20.13 4.77 0.16
C GLY A 177 18.89 5.29 0.90
N CYS A 178 18.66 6.61 0.93
CA CYS A 178 17.46 7.20 1.50
C CYS A 178 16.21 6.77 0.71
N PHE A 179 16.25 6.82 -0.63
CA PHE A 179 15.14 6.33 -1.46
C PHE A 179 14.87 4.84 -1.22
N PHE A 180 15.92 4.02 -1.13
CA PHE A 180 15.78 2.60 -0.77
C PHE A 180 15.08 2.43 0.58
N CYS A 181 15.50 3.13 1.62
CA CYS A 181 14.89 3.04 2.95
C CYS A 181 13.42 3.52 2.93
N ILE A 182 13.13 4.62 2.23
CA ILE A 182 11.76 5.12 2.12
C ILE A 182 10.89 4.05 1.43
N GLY A 183 11.35 3.48 0.31
CA GLY A 183 10.65 2.41 -0.39
C GLY A 183 10.44 1.19 0.50
N PHE A 184 11.48 0.74 1.18
CA PHE A 184 11.44 -0.37 2.12
C PHE A 184 10.32 -0.19 3.17
N PHE A 185 10.25 0.97 3.79
CA PHE A 185 9.27 1.23 4.82
C PHE A 185 7.87 1.59 4.29
N VAL A 186 7.73 2.09 3.08
CA VAL A 186 6.42 2.44 2.49
C VAL A 186 5.65 1.21 2.00
N PHE A 187 6.32 0.27 1.35
CA PHE A 187 5.66 -0.89 0.75
C PHE A 187 5.16 -1.92 1.77
N GLY A 188 5.76 -1.97 2.98
CA GLY A 188 5.26 -2.80 4.08
C GLY A 188 3.83 -2.45 4.47
N PRO A 189 3.54 -1.24 4.95
CA PRO A 189 2.18 -0.80 5.27
C PRO A 189 1.26 -0.86 4.06
N GLN A 190 1.72 -0.55 2.86
CA GLN A 190 0.92 -0.65 1.65
C GLN A 190 0.32 -2.06 1.47
N MET A 191 1.09 -3.11 1.68
CA MET A 191 0.61 -4.49 1.59
C MET A 191 -0.22 -4.87 2.82
N MET A 192 0.29 -4.57 4.02
CA MET A 192 -0.33 -5.01 5.27
C MET A 192 -1.65 -4.32 5.59
N ILE A 193 -1.85 -3.05 5.18
CA ILE A 193 -3.13 -2.33 5.37
C ILE A 193 -4.24 -2.99 4.56
N GLY A 194 -3.95 -3.40 3.31
CA GLY A 194 -4.92 -4.12 2.48
C GLY A 194 -5.34 -5.46 3.10
N MET A 195 -4.37 -6.22 3.65
CA MET A 195 -4.65 -7.47 4.37
C MET A 195 -5.42 -7.23 5.66
N ALA A 196 -5.04 -6.23 6.46
CA ALA A 196 -5.74 -5.87 7.68
C ALA A 196 -7.21 -5.46 7.40
N ALA A 197 -7.49 -4.80 6.28
CA ALA A 197 -8.85 -4.48 5.88
C ALA A 197 -9.69 -5.73 5.60
N ALA A 198 -9.09 -6.74 4.94
CA ALA A 198 -9.74 -8.03 4.72
C ALA A 198 -9.98 -8.78 6.04
N GLU A 199 -9.02 -8.75 6.97
CA GLU A 199 -9.10 -9.40 8.28
C GLU A 199 -10.11 -8.70 9.23
N CYS A 200 -10.27 -7.36 9.11
CA CYS A 200 -11.26 -6.59 9.89
C CYS A 200 -12.70 -6.74 9.40
N ALA A 201 -12.89 -7.28 8.21
CA ALA A 201 -14.19 -7.53 7.62
C ALA A 201 -14.57 -9.01 7.73
N ARG A 202 -15.86 -9.29 7.56
CA ARG A 202 -16.34 -10.66 7.43
C ARG A 202 -15.78 -11.29 6.14
N LYS A 203 -15.49 -12.59 6.11
CA LYS A 203 -14.81 -13.28 4.99
C LYS A 203 -15.47 -13.03 3.62
N ASP A 204 -16.81 -13.07 3.57
CA ASP A 204 -17.59 -12.81 2.36
C ASP A 204 -17.53 -11.35 1.89
N LEU A 205 -17.10 -10.43 2.76
CA LEU A 205 -16.95 -9.00 2.48
C LEU A 205 -15.49 -8.56 2.39
N ALA A 206 -14.52 -9.47 2.53
CA ALA A 206 -13.09 -9.15 2.54
C ALA A 206 -12.66 -8.38 1.28
N GLY A 207 -13.09 -8.82 0.10
CA GLY A 207 -12.83 -8.12 -1.17
C GLY A 207 -13.46 -6.73 -1.22
N THR A 208 -14.69 -6.58 -0.69
CA THR A 208 -15.39 -5.29 -0.63
C THR A 208 -14.67 -4.32 0.32
N ALA A 209 -14.24 -4.80 1.48
CA ALA A 209 -13.49 -3.99 2.46
C ALA A 209 -12.14 -3.53 1.90
N THR A 210 -11.38 -4.46 1.29
CA THR A 210 -10.11 -4.13 0.64
C THR A 210 -10.29 -3.14 -0.51
N GLY A 211 -11.33 -3.33 -1.35
CA GLY A 211 -11.66 -2.40 -2.43
C GLY A 211 -12.06 -1.02 -1.92
N PHE A 212 -12.82 -0.94 -0.83
CA PHE A 212 -13.20 0.31 -0.20
C PHE A 212 -11.98 1.07 0.34
N VAL A 213 -11.09 0.40 1.07
CA VAL A 213 -9.83 0.99 1.54
C VAL A 213 -8.94 1.39 0.36
N GLY A 214 -8.91 0.58 -0.71
CA GLY A 214 -8.18 0.87 -1.94
C GLY A 214 -8.67 2.15 -2.66
N LEU A 215 -9.95 2.49 -2.57
CA LEU A 215 -10.46 3.76 -3.10
C LEU A 215 -9.73 4.97 -2.47
N PHE A 216 -9.50 4.92 -1.16
CA PHE A 216 -8.80 6.00 -0.45
C PHE A 216 -7.32 6.08 -0.83
N SER A 217 -6.69 4.97 -1.18
CA SER A 217 -5.31 4.99 -1.69
C SER A 217 -5.20 5.78 -3.00
N TYR A 218 -6.15 5.61 -3.92
CA TYR A 218 -6.18 6.38 -5.16
C TYR A 218 -6.52 7.86 -4.96
N LEU A 219 -7.33 8.19 -3.94
CA LEU A 219 -7.49 9.60 -3.51
C LEU A 219 -6.16 10.17 -3.00
N GLY A 220 -5.38 9.39 -2.23
CA GLY A 220 -4.04 9.77 -1.81
C GLY A 220 -3.08 10.00 -2.99
N ALA A 221 -3.11 9.12 -3.99
CA ALA A 221 -2.33 9.29 -5.22
C ALA A 221 -2.70 10.59 -5.97
N ALA A 222 -3.98 10.93 -6.04
CA ALA A 222 -4.45 12.18 -6.65
C ALA A 222 -3.95 13.42 -5.88
N LEU A 223 -3.92 13.36 -4.54
CA LEU A 223 -3.38 14.43 -3.69
C LEU A 223 -1.86 14.59 -3.83
N ALA A 224 -1.13 13.53 -4.13
CA ALA A 224 0.31 13.56 -4.39
C ALA A 224 0.67 14.15 -5.75
N SER A 225 -0.28 14.34 -6.65
CA SER A 225 -0.07 14.91 -7.99
C SER A 225 -0.25 16.44 -7.98
N TYR A 226 -1.40 16.93 -8.42
CA TYR A 226 -1.64 18.36 -8.58
C TYR A 226 -1.55 19.19 -7.29
N PRO A 227 -2.14 18.80 -6.15
CA PRO A 227 -1.99 19.57 -4.91
C PRO A 227 -0.53 19.67 -4.44
N MET A 228 0.29 18.65 -4.70
CA MET A 228 1.71 18.67 -4.36
C MET A 228 2.49 19.65 -5.24
N SER A 229 2.15 19.75 -6.55
CA SER A 229 2.78 20.75 -7.41
C SER A 229 2.52 22.19 -6.94
N LEU A 230 1.30 22.49 -6.50
CA LEU A 230 0.96 23.79 -5.92
C LEU A 230 1.76 24.09 -4.64
N ALA A 231 2.00 23.08 -3.82
CA ALA A 231 2.83 23.25 -2.62
C ALA A 231 4.30 23.52 -2.97
N ILE A 232 4.83 22.83 -3.99
CA ILE A 232 6.20 23.07 -4.49
C ILE A 232 6.31 24.45 -5.10
N GLU A 233 5.34 24.91 -5.87
CA GLU A 233 5.33 26.27 -6.46
C GLU A 233 5.26 27.34 -5.37
N ALA A 234 4.47 27.16 -4.31
CA ALA A 234 4.26 28.15 -3.27
C ALA A 234 5.40 28.19 -2.23
N TRP A 235 5.95 27.05 -1.84
CA TRP A 235 6.90 26.92 -0.73
C TRP A 235 8.20 26.19 -1.09
N GLY A 236 8.39 25.86 -2.36
CA GLY A 236 9.56 25.10 -2.82
C GLY A 236 9.59 23.67 -2.29
N TRP A 237 10.77 23.06 -2.38
CA TRP A 237 11.00 21.68 -1.91
C TRP A 237 10.83 21.53 -0.38
N GLU A 238 10.98 22.61 0.38
CA GLU A 238 10.70 22.62 1.81
C GLU A 238 9.23 22.30 2.10
N GLY A 239 8.30 22.90 1.33
CA GLY A 239 6.87 22.62 1.42
C GLY A 239 6.53 21.17 1.11
N PHE A 240 7.18 20.61 0.08
CA PHE A 240 7.05 19.19 -0.29
C PHE A 240 7.43 18.28 0.87
N PHE A 241 8.64 18.44 1.41
CA PHE A 241 9.11 17.58 2.51
C PHE A 241 8.32 17.78 3.79
N CYS A 242 7.87 19.01 4.09
CA CYS A 242 7.00 19.29 5.23
C CYS A 242 5.69 18.48 5.13
N LEU A 243 5.03 18.49 3.98
CA LEU A 243 3.79 17.73 3.75
C LEU A 243 4.00 16.22 3.83
N ILE A 244 5.04 15.69 3.19
CA ILE A 244 5.36 14.25 3.21
C ILE A 244 5.71 13.77 4.63
N THR A 245 6.51 14.57 5.36
CA THR A 245 6.89 14.26 6.75
C THR A 245 5.68 14.34 7.69
N ALA A 246 4.82 15.35 7.51
CA ALA A 246 3.57 15.46 8.26
C ALA A 246 2.65 14.26 7.98
N ALA A 247 2.51 13.84 6.72
CA ALA A 247 1.75 12.65 6.36
C ALA A 247 2.30 11.40 7.07
N ALA A 248 3.63 11.20 7.06
CA ALA A 248 4.28 10.07 7.74
C ALA A 248 4.06 10.09 9.26
N ALA A 249 4.10 11.28 9.89
CA ALA A 249 3.80 11.43 11.31
C ALA A 249 2.34 11.07 11.62
N VAL A 250 1.39 11.55 10.80
CA VAL A 250 -0.04 11.24 10.97
C VAL A 250 -0.32 9.76 10.79
N ILE A 251 0.32 9.07 9.81
CA ILE A 251 0.22 7.61 9.66
C ILE A 251 0.62 6.92 10.97
N SER A 252 1.77 7.31 11.54
CA SER A 252 2.27 6.73 12.79
C SER A 252 1.27 6.92 13.94
N LEU A 253 0.66 8.09 14.05
CA LEU A 253 -0.35 8.37 15.08
C LEU A 253 -1.65 7.59 14.86
N GLN A 254 -2.12 7.46 13.61
CA GLN A 254 -3.34 6.72 13.28
C GLN A 254 -3.22 5.22 13.54
N LEU A 255 -2.01 4.66 13.44
CA LEU A 255 -1.78 3.23 13.66
C LEU A 255 -1.61 2.86 15.14
N LEU A 256 -1.38 3.83 16.04
CA LEU A 256 -1.28 3.57 17.49
C LEU A 256 -2.51 2.87 18.11
N PRO A 257 -3.77 3.28 17.82
CA PRO A 257 -4.94 2.62 18.37
C PRO A 257 -5.09 1.16 17.93
N PHE A 258 -4.53 0.82 16.75
CA PHE A 258 -4.62 -0.53 16.18
C PHE A 258 -3.86 -1.58 17.00
N ILE A 259 -2.79 -1.18 17.71
CA ILE A 259 -1.99 -2.08 18.55
C ILE A 259 -2.86 -2.71 19.65
N LYS A 260 -3.80 -1.93 20.19
CA LYS A 260 -4.71 -2.41 21.27
C LYS A 260 -5.90 -3.21 20.75
N ALA A 261 -6.27 -3.01 19.47
CA ALA A 261 -7.49 -3.59 18.91
C ALA A 261 -7.33 -5.01 18.37
N GLN A 262 -6.11 -5.40 18.00
CA GLN A 262 -5.77 -6.72 17.44
C GLN A 262 -5.00 -7.61 18.42
N GLN A 263 -5.08 -7.37 19.72
CA GLN A 263 -4.58 -8.36 20.67
C GLN A 263 -5.47 -9.61 20.53
N PRO A 264 -4.90 -10.80 20.29
CA PRO A 264 -5.68 -12.02 20.36
C PRO A 264 -6.31 -12.06 21.76
N VAL A 265 -7.63 -12.36 21.80
CA VAL A 265 -8.29 -12.68 23.07
C VAL A 265 -7.49 -13.83 23.67
N THR A 266 -6.71 -13.55 24.70
CA THR A 266 -6.07 -14.60 25.49
C THR A 266 -7.19 -15.46 26.05
N GLU A 267 -7.20 -16.74 25.70
CA GLU A 267 -8.08 -17.76 26.29
C GLU A 267 -7.72 -17.98 27.75
N ASP A 268 -7.71 -16.95 28.57
CA ASP A 268 -7.52 -17.00 30.02
C ASP A 268 -8.48 -15.98 30.64
N GLU A 269 -9.80 -16.35 30.60
CA GLU A 269 -10.82 -15.97 31.58
C GLU A 269 -11.99 -16.96 31.54
#